data_2b557499fd274d51cf891d7b4a8493ee
#
_entry.id   2b557499fd274d51cf891d7b4a8493ee
#
_cell.length_a   1.000
_cell.length_b   1.000
_cell.length_c   1.000
_cell.angle_alpha   90.00
_cell.angle_beta   90.00
_cell.angle_gamma   90.00
#
_symmetry.space_group_name_H-M   'P 1'
#
loop_
_entity.id
_entity.type
_entity.pdbx_description
1 polymer ?
#
loop_
_entity_poly.entity_id
_entity_poly.type
_entity_poly.pdbx_seq_one_letter_code
_entity_poly.pdbx_strand_id
1 'polypeptide(L)'
;MIRFIHHFNYPSEVSRADGEAWYLGTHVPLIRELPGVVRYRSWRQIDVGIPYPSAGAPTPHNQFVRRTELCFEDHAAWQTAYRSAPQLWSRAPERRLGFGEFECMFIGEEPEFDLLRDAPPQHYKYITLQLWWPGGRPEIDENEEIFIDSYCFFYAPHTSFADGEDWYLGHHTREGKQLPGMRHYRTWRMIRVPEEPGSPLKPNRWARLTELGMSPTAYIANMVNEETRIRFTRSPLGNVIGGWMNISIKLNQVDDFLHPGRAAS
;
A
#
# COMPACT_ATOMS: atom_id res chain seq x y z
N MET A 1 3.07 -18.69 -3.66
CA MET A 1 1.82 -18.18 -3.02
C MET A 1 1.41 -16.85 -3.64
N ILE A 2 0.12 -16.54 -3.59
CA ILE A 2 -0.43 -15.23 -3.99
C ILE A 2 -1.00 -14.53 -2.75
N ARG A 3 -0.80 -13.23 -2.67
CA ARG A 3 -1.34 -12.39 -1.60
C ARG A 3 -2.46 -11.52 -2.18
N PHE A 4 -3.65 -11.65 -1.63
CA PHE A 4 -4.75 -10.74 -1.85
C PHE A 4 -4.70 -9.65 -0.81
N ILE A 5 -4.31 -8.45 -1.24
CA ILE A 5 -4.25 -7.26 -0.39
C ILE A 5 -5.52 -6.47 -0.60
N HIS A 6 -6.10 -6.00 0.49
CA HIS A 6 -7.18 -5.04 0.39
C HIS A 6 -7.08 -3.97 1.48
N HIS A 7 -7.52 -2.78 1.09
CA HIS A 7 -7.63 -1.61 1.94
C HIS A 7 -9.10 -1.24 2.01
N PHE A 8 -9.58 -0.85 3.18
CA PHE A 8 -10.98 -0.52 3.31
C PHE A 8 -11.24 0.55 4.38
N ASN A 9 -12.38 1.22 4.21
CA ASN A 9 -13.02 2.04 5.23
C ASN A 9 -14.31 1.38 5.69
N TYR A 10 -14.76 1.77 6.87
CA TYR A 10 -16.14 1.53 7.28
C TYR A 10 -17.07 2.53 6.58
N PRO A 11 -18.38 2.23 6.45
CA PRO A 11 -19.33 3.21 5.96
C PRO A 11 -19.27 4.51 6.78
N SER A 12 -19.45 5.65 6.12
CA SER A 12 -19.29 6.97 6.74
C SER A 12 -20.23 7.23 7.93
N GLU A 13 -21.35 6.52 7.96
CA GLU A 13 -22.36 6.57 9.03
C GLU A 13 -22.03 5.65 10.22
N VAL A 14 -20.98 4.85 10.12
CA VAL A 14 -20.56 3.90 11.16
C VAL A 14 -19.36 4.47 11.92
N SER A 15 -19.44 4.48 13.24
CA SER A 15 -18.29 4.87 14.05
C SER A 15 -17.11 3.89 13.85
N ARG A 16 -15.88 4.37 13.98
CA ARG A 16 -14.71 3.50 13.87
C ARG A 16 -14.77 2.35 14.90
N ALA A 17 -15.27 2.61 16.10
CA ALA A 17 -15.39 1.59 17.15
C ALA A 17 -16.38 0.49 16.76
N ASP A 18 -17.56 0.86 16.25
CA ASP A 18 -18.57 -0.10 15.80
C ASP A 18 -18.08 -0.88 14.57
N GLY A 19 -17.41 -0.20 13.63
CA GLY A 19 -16.78 -0.84 12.48
C GLY A 19 -15.73 -1.88 12.89
N GLU A 20 -14.85 -1.54 13.84
CA GLU A 20 -13.85 -2.45 14.39
C GLU A 20 -14.50 -3.64 15.11
N ALA A 21 -15.53 -3.39 15.91
CA ALA A 21 -16.27 -4.46 16.60
C ALA A 21 -16.91 -5.44 15.60
N TRP A 22 -17.53 -4.92 14.53
CA TRP A 22 -18.06 -5.74 13.45
C TRP A 22 -16.94 -6.52 12.72
N TYR A 23 -15.85 -5.83 12.36
CA TYR A 23 -14.76 -6.46 11.63
C TYR A 23 -14.17 -7.63 12.42
N LEU A 24 -13.81 -7.39 13.67
CA LEU A 24 -13.19 -8.41 14.52
C LEU A 24 -14.17 -9.50 14.99
N GLY A 25 -15.41 -9.13 15.33
CA GLY A 25 -16.40 -10.04 15.90
C GLY A 25 -17.25 -10.80 14.88
N THR A 26 -17.34 -10.31 13.64
CA THR A 26 -18.21 -10.91 12.60
C THR A 26 -17.43 -11.27 11.35
N HIS A 27 -16.72 -10.31 10.75
CA HIS A 27 -16.08 -10.52 9.45
C HIS A 27 -14.86 -11.46 9.55
N VAL A 28 -13.97 -11.22 10.51
CA VAL A 28 -12.78 -12.05 10.72
C VAL A 28 -13.10 -13.52 10.95
N PRO A 29 -14.04 -13.90 11.83
CA PRO A 29 -14.44 -15.30 11.98
C PRO A 29 -14.90 -15.95 10.67
N LEU A 30 -15.70 -15.25 9.87
CA LEU A 30 -16.18 -15.77 8.58
C LEU A 30 -15.06 -15.95 7.55
N ILE A 31 -14.09 -15.03 7.50
CA ILE A 31 -12.94 -15.16 6.60
C ILE A 31 -12.04 -16.34 7.02
N ARG A 32 -11.90 -16.61 8.31
CA ARG A 32 -11.10 -17.76 8.80
C ARG A 32 -11.64 -19.11 8.36
N GLU A 33 -12.94 -19.21 8.11
CA GLU A 33 -13.61 -20.43 7.63
C GLU A 33 -13.51 -20.62 6.10
N LEU A 34 -12.97 -19.63 5.36
CA LEU A 34 -12.83 -19.75 3.91
C LEU A 34 -11.82 -20.83 3.53
N PRO A 35 -12.13 -21.66 2.52
CA PRO A 35 -11.21 -22.71 2.08
C PRO A 35 -9.92 -22.11 1.51
N GLY A 36 -8.79 -22.72 1.83
CA GLY A 36 -7.48 -22.40 1.24
C GLY A 36 -6.82 -21.11 1.73
N VAL A 37 -7.35 -20.44 2.75
CA VAL A 37 -6.66 -19.31 3.41
C VAL A 37 -5.51 -19.86 4.24
N VAL A 38 -4.27 -19.55 3.86
CA VAL A 38 -3.05 -20.01 4.57
C VAL A 38 -2.44 -18.95 5.49
N ARG A 39 -2.78 -17.68 5.28
CA ARG A 39 -2.39 -16.57 6.15
C ARG A 39 -3.45 -15.49 6.10
N TYR A 40 -3.79 -14.92 7.26
CA TYR A 40 -4.72 -13.81 7.40
C TYR A 40 -4.17 -12.79 8.38
N ARG A 41 -3.74 -11.65 7.89
CA ARG A 41 -3.15 -10.55 8.65
C ARG A 41 -3.85 -9.25 8.36
N SER A 42 -3.92 -8.38 9.34
CA SER A 42 -4.46 -7.04 9.18
C SER A 42 -3.69 -6.02 10.02
N TRP A 43 -3.54 -4.84 9.50
CA TRP A 43 -2.91 -3.70 10.16
C TRP A 43 -3.90 -2.55 10.23
N ARG A 44 -3.94 -1.91 11.38
CA ARG A 44 -4.70 -0.69 11.56
C ARG A 44 -3.89 0.49 11.03
N GLN A 45 -4.59 1.44 10.42
CA GLN A 45 -4.02 2.73 10.11
C GLN A 45 -3.56 3.41 11.41
N ILE A 46 -2.36 3.97 11.37
CA ILE A 46 -1.83 4.83 12.43
C ILE A 46 -1.93 6.29 11.99
N ASP A 47 -2.18 7.17 12.94
CA ASP A 47 -2.02 8.61 12.74
C ASP A 47 -0.54 8.95 13.02
N VAL A 48 0.15 9.37 11.98
CA VAL A 48 1.55 9.80 12.10
C VAL A 48 1.70 11.28 12.42
N GLY A 49 0.57 12.00 12.60
CA GLY A 49 0.57 13.41 13.00
C GLY A 49 1.21 14.36 11.99
N ILE A 50 1.36 13.93 10.76
CA ILE A 50 2.07 14.68 9.72
C ILE A 50 1.08 15.56 8.97
N PRO A 51 1.23 16.90 9.04
CA PRO A 51 0.45 17.78 8.19
C PRO A 51 0.85 17.56 6.73
N TYR A 52 -0.04 16.95 5.96
CA TYR A 52 0.18 16.83 4.53
C TYR A 52 0.19 18.22 3.90
N PRO A 53 1.14 18.55 3.02
CA PRO A 53 1.11 19.82 2.31
C PRO A 53 -0.08 19.84 1.37
N SER A 54 -1.09 20.54 1.78
CA SER A 54 -2.46 20.51 1.27
C SER A 54 -2.69 21.19 -0.09
N ALA A 55 -1.73 21.89 -0.63
CA ALA A 55 -1.95 22.60 -1.87
C ALA A 55 -1.79 21.69 -3.10
N GLY A 56 -2.88 21.15 -3.60
CA GLY A 56 -2.97 20.45 -4.87
C GLY A 56 -2.71 18.94 -4.87
N ALA A 57 -2.61 18.31 -3.71
CA ALA A 57 -2.59 16.85 -3.66
C ALA A 57 -4.01 16.31 -3.82
N PRO A 58 -4.28 15.47 -4.83
CA PRO A 58 -5.64 15.01 -5.14
C PRO A 58 -6.23 14.01 -4.14
N THR A 59 -5.46 13.59 -3.12
CA THR A 59 -5.88 12.51 -2.22
C THR A 59 -5.43 12.77 -0.80
N PRO A 60 -6.34 12.68 0.20
CA PRO A 60 -5.95 12.75 1.60
C PRO A 60 -5.03 11.56 1.95
N HIS A 61 -4.03 11.84 2.74
CA HIS A 61 -3.17 10.83 3.35
C HIS A 61 -4.01 9.93 4.27
N ASN A 62 -3.73 8.63 4.27
CA ASN A 62 -4.48 7.69 5.11
C ASN A 62 -5.99 7.63 4.83
N GLN A 63 -6.35 7.33 3.59
CA GLN A 63 -7.77 7.18 3.20
C GLN A 63 -8.46 5.98 3.85
N PHE A 64 -7.70 4.98 4.28
CA PHE A 64 -8.22 3.70 4.74
C PHE A 64 -7.96 3.47 6.23
N VAL A 65 -8.87 2.78 6.89
CA VAL A 65 -8.73 2.44 8.32
C VAL A 65 -7.94 1.16 8.53
N ARG A 66 -7.92 0.28 7.53
CA ARG A 66 -7.19 -0.99 7.59
C ARG A 66 -6.58 -1.39 6.24
N ARG A 67 -5.42 -2.01 6.32
CA ARG A 67 -4.83 -2.87 5.29
C ARG A 67 -4.96 -4.31 5.75
N THR A 68 -5.44 -5.17 4.88
CA THR A 68 -5.57 -6.59 5.15
C THR A 68 -4.89 -7.42 4.08
N GLU A 69 -4.36 -8.55 4.48
CA GLU A 69 -3.67 -9.52 3.65
C GLU A 69 -4.25 -10.92 3.86
N LEU A 70 -4.68 -11.54 2.79
CA LEU A 70 -5.03 -12.94 2.73
C LEU A 70 -4.07 -13.64 1.77
N CYS A 71 -3.46 -14.73 2.22
CA CYS A 71 -2.59 -15.54 1.36
C CYS A 71 -3.26 -16.84 0.98
N PHE A 72 -3.06 -17.21 -0.28
CA PHE A 72 -3.53 -18.44 -0.88
C PHE A 72 -2.38 -19.12 -1.64
N GLU A 73 -2.47 -20.40 -1.87
CA GLU A 73 -1.48 -21.11 -2.66
C GLU A 73 -1.35 -20.49 -4.06
N ASP A 74 -2.50 -20.25 -4.71
CA ASP A 74 -2.58 -19.63 -6.02
C ASP A 74 -3.92 -18.86 -6.20
N HIS A 75 -4.13 -18.30 -7.39
CA HIS A 75 -5.37 -17.58 -7.73
C HIS A 75 -6.60 -18.50 -7.80
N ALA A 76 -6.46 -19.77 -8.15
CA ALA A 76 -7.58 -20.71 -8.21
C ALA A 76 -8.10 -21.03 -6.78
N ALA A 77 -7.20 -21.16 -5.81
CA ALA A 77 -7.57 -21.29 -4.40
C ALA A 77 -8.34 -20.05 -3.90
N TRP A 78 -7.88 -18.85 -4.25
CA TRP A 78 -8.62 -17.62 -3.96
C TRP A 78 -10.01 -17.59 -4.63
N GLN A 79 -10.11 -17.98 -5.92
CA GLN A 79 -11.40 -18.04 -6.60
C GLN A 79 -12.38 -18.98 -5.91
N THR A 80 -11.89 -20.13 -5.45
CA THR A 80 -12.70 -21.10 -4.70
C THR A 80 -13.21 -20.48 -3.40
N ALA A 81 -12.35 -19.80 -2.65
CA ALA A 81 -12.73 -19.08 -1.43
C ALA A 81 -13.75 -17.98 -1.73
N TYR A 82 -13.48 -17.15 -2.74
CA TYR A 82 -14.38 -16.06 -3.14
C TYR A 82 -15.79 -16.60 -3.49
N ARG A 83 -15.86 -17.63 -4.33
CA ARG A 83 -17.14 -18.20 -4.80
C ARG A 83 -17.91 -18.90 -3.69
N SER A 84 -17.25 -19.39 -2.65
CA SER A 84 -17.92 -20.01 -1.50
C SER A 84 -18.67 -18.99 -0.63
N ALA A 85 -18.24 -17.73 -0.62
CA ALA A 85 -18.84 -16.67 0.20
C ALA A 85 -18.68 -15.27 -0.43
N PRO A 86 -19.20 -15.01 -1.64
CA PRO A 86 -19.00 -13.76 -2.36
C PRO A 86 -19.56 -12.53 -1.62
N GLN A 87 -20.55 -12.74 -0.77
CA GLN A 87 -21.15 -11.69 0.08
C GLN A 87 -20.18 -11.08 1.11
N LEU A 88 -19.10 -11.76 1.44
CA LEU A 88 -18.09 -11.24 2.37
C LEU A 88 -17.27 -10.08 1.77
N TRP A 89 -17.27 -9.95 0.45
CA TRP A 89 -16.46 -8.98 -0.30
C TRP A 89 -17.31 -7.85 -0.89
N SER A 90 -18.60 -7.85 -0.63
CA SER A 90 -19.51 -6.85 -1.17
C SER A 90 -19.90 -5.85 -0.09
N ARG A 91 -20.10 -4.61 -0.54
CA ARG A 91 -20.88 -3.65 0.22
C ARG A 91 -22.31 -4.20 0.28
N ALA A 92 -22.74 -4.65 1.44
CA ALA A 92 -24.13 -5.04 1.61
C ALA A 92 -24.96 -3.76 1.84
N PRO A 93 -25.72 -3.27 0.84
CA PRO A 93 -26.48 -2.04 0.99
C PRO A 93 -27.56 -2.12 2.09
N GLU A 94 -27.90 -3.33 2.53
CA GLU A 94 -28.93 -3.58 3.54
C GLU A 94 -28.36 -3.75 4.96
N ARG A 95 -27.05 -3.77 5.12
CA ARG A 95 -26.40 -3.89 6.44
C ARG A 95 -25.78 -2.55 6.81
N ARG A 96 -26.16 -2.04 7.97
CA ARG A 96 -25.50 -0.84 8.56
C ARG A 96 -23.99 -1.04 8.76
N LEU A 97 -23.54 -2.28 8.85
CA LEU A 97 -22.15 -2.66 9.07
C LEU A 97 -21.62 -3.40 7.83
N GLY A 98 -20.41 -3.06 7.40
CA GLY A 98 -19.76 -3.60 6.23
C GLY A 98 -18.58 -2.76 5.81
N PHE A 99 -18.13 -2.95 4.56
CA PHE A 99 -17.12 -2.09 3.95
C PHE A 99 -17.78 -0.84 3.33
N GLY A 100 -17.17 0.32 3.56
CA GLY A 100 -17.44 1.54 2.82
C GLY A 100 -16.66 1.55 1.51
N GLU A 101 -15.54 2.25 1.47
CA GLU A 101 -14.60 2.15 0.36
C GLU A 101 -13.78 0.87 0.49
N PHE A 102 -13.48 0.26 -0.65
CA PHE A 102 -12.74 -0.99 -0.71
C PHE A 102 -11.88 -1.02 -1.97
N GLU A 103 -10.58 -1.15 -1.80
CA GLU A 103 -9.62 -1.31 -2.90
C GLU A 103 -8.84 -2.60 -2.70
N CYS A 104 -8.61 -3.34 -3.77
CA CYS A 104 -7.93 -4.63 -3.68
C CYS A 104 -6.97 -4.88 -4.84
N MET A 105 -6.07 -5.84 -4.62
CA MET A 105 -5.06 -6.24 -5.59
C MET A 105 -4.46 -7.60 -5.26
N PHE A 106 -3.79 -8.19 -6.25
CA PHE A 106 -2.98 -9.39 -6.07
C PHE A 106 -1.50 -9.08 -6.26
N ILE A 107 -0.68 -9.59 -5.37
CA ILE A 107 0.79 -9.53 -5.46
C ILE A 107 1.40 -10.89 -5.14
N GLY A 108 2.65 -11.07 -5.51
CA GLY A 108 3.46 -12.22 -5.08
C GLY A 108 3.76 -12.20 -3.59
N GLU A 109 4.22 -13.33 -3.06
CA GLU A 109 4.62 -13.41 -1.67
C GLU A 109 5.83 -12.52 -1.38
N GLU A 110 6.87 -12.66 -2.22
CA GLU A 110 8.08 -11.88 -2.11
C GLU A 110 7.97 -10.57 -2.91
N PRO A 111 8.62 -9.49 -2.46
CA PRO A 111 8.72 -8.28 -3.27
C PRO A 111 9.46 -8.58 -4.57
N GLU A 112 9.08 -7.88 -5.65
CA GLU A 112 9.85 -7.92 -6.90
C GLU A 112 11.25 -7.33 -6.67
N PHE A 113 11.33 -6.28 -5.84
CA PHE A 113 12.59 -5.68 -5.41
C PHE A 113 12.53 -5.22 -3.94
N ASP A 114 13.56 -5.55 -3.18
CA ASP A 114 13.95 -4.82 -1.97
C ASP A 114 14.86 -3.67 -2.42
N LEU A 115 14.27 -2.50 -2.64
CA LEU A 115 14.93 -1.40 -3.31
C LEU A 115 16.14 -0.81 -2.55
N LEU A 116 16.30 -1.09 -1.25
CA LEU A 116 17.49 -0.71 -0.52
C LEU A 116 18.68 -1.65 -0.79
N ARG A 117 18.40 -2.90 -1.16
CA ARG A 117 19.38 -3.96 -1.40
C ARG A 117 19.59 -4.21 -2.87
N ASP A 118 18.51 -4.25 -3.62
CA ASP A 118 18.50 -4.62 -5.02
C ASP A 118 18.78 -3.42 -5.92
N ALA A 119 19.35 -3.70 -7.09
CA ALA A 119 19.46 -2.75 -8.19
C ALA A 119 18.49 -3.19 -9.29
N PRO A 120 17.30 -2.55 -9.39
CA PRO A 120 16.40 -2.81 -10.51
C PRO A 120 17.10 -2.57 -11.85
N PRO A 121 16.68 -3.26 -12.94
CA PRO A 121 17.25 -3.07 -14.26
C PRO A 121 17.29 -1.59 -14.63
N GLN A 122 18.45 -1.17 -15.13
CA GLN A 122 18.66 0.23 -15.51
C GLN A 122 18.27 0.42 -16.96
N HIS A 123 17.14 1.06 -17.19
CA HIS A 123 16.85 1.67 -18.49
C HIS A 123 17.15 3.16 -18.36
N TYR A 124 18.20 3.62 -19.01
CA TYR A 124 18.75 4.98 -18.82
C TYR A 124 17.97 6.08 -19.55
N LYS A 125 16.66 5.93 -19.68
CA LYS A 125 15.82 6.92 -20.32
C LYS A 125 15.78 8.24 -19.55
N TYR A 126 16.04 8.18 -18.23
CA TYR A 126 15.92 9.32 -17.33
C TYR A 126 17.15 9.49 -16.45
N ILE A 127 17.59 10.74 -16.28
CA ILE A 127 18.69 11.10 -15.40
C ILE A 127 18.17 11.14 -13.98
N THR A 128 18.76 10.34 -13.08
CA THR A 128 18.52 10.44 -11.64
C THR A 128 19.20 11.70 -11.12
N LEU A 129 18.43 12.58 -10.50
CA LEU A 129 18.95 13.78 -9.88
C LEU A 129 19.49 13.50 -8.49
N GLN A 130 20.57 14.17 -8.11
CA GLN A 130 21.02 14.21 -6.74
C GLN A 130 20.01 15.04 -5.93
N LEU A 131 19.43 14.48 -4.89
CA LEU A 131 18.59 15.24 -3.97
C LEU A 131 19.49 16.17 -3.14
N TRP A 132 19.00 17.37 -2.89
CA TRP A 132 19.75 18.40 -2.18
C TRP A 132 18.93 18.98 -1.04
N TRP A 133 19.59 19.27 0.09
CA TRP A 133 18.98 19.86 1.27
C TRP A 133 19.62 21.22 1.53
N PRO A 134 18.90 22.34 1.37
CA PRO A 134 19.43 23.69 1.51
C PRO A 134 20.08 23.98 2.86
N GLY A 135 19.60 23.37 3.93
CA GLY A 135 20.15 23.49 5.29
C GLY A 135 21.14 22.40 5.69
N GLY A 136 21.59 21.57 4.73
CA GLY A 136 22.29 20.33 5.02
C GLY A 136 21.33 19.14 5.19
N ARG A 137 21.88 17.93 5.04
CA ARG A 137 21.10 16.71 5.23
C ARG A 137 20.62 16.62 6.67
N PRO A 138 19.32 16.39 6.95
CA PRO A 138 18.82 16.33 8.32
C PRO A 138 19.48 15.18 9.10
N GLU A 139 19.76 15.43 10.37
CA GLU A 139 20.14 14.37 11.30
C GLU A 139 18.90 13.55 11.64
N ILE A 140 19.01 12.24 11.52
CA ILE A 140 17.93 11.29 11.78
C ILE A 140 18.35 10.34 12.90
N ASP A 141 17.50 10.18 13.90
CA ASP A 141 17.70 9.13 14.91
C ASP A 141 17.39 7.76 14.29
N GLU A 142 18.43 7.00 14.05
CA GLU A 142 18.32 5.65 13.45
C GLU A 142 17.66 4.63 14.40
N ASN A 143 17.49 4.97 15.70
CA ASN A 143 16.80 4.12 16.67
C ASN A 143 15.31 4.45 16.80
N GLU A 144 14.85 5.58 16.26
CA GLU A 144 13.43 5.91 16.28
C GLU A 144 12.61 4.84 15.54
N GLU A 145 11.48 4.42 16.11
CA GLU A 145 10.60 3.43 15.50
C GLU A 145 10.09 3.92 14.14
N ILE A 146 10.13 3.03 13.14
CA ILE A 146 9.60 3.35 11.81
C ILE A 146 8.12 3.01 11.69
N PHE A 147 7.43 3.75 10.85
CA PHE A 147 6.18 3.30 10.26
C PHE A 147 6.38 2.96 8.78
N ILE A 148 5.44 2.24 8.22
CA ILE A 148 5.40 1.92 6.80
C ILE A 148 4.28 2.73 6.15
N ASP A 149 4.64 3.49 5.15
CA ASP A 149 3.69 4.11 4.24
C ASP A 149 3.53 3.19 3.03
N SER A 150 2.36 2.58 2.95
CA SER A 150 2.03 1.57 1.93
C SER A 150 1.27 2.24 0.80
N TYR A 151 1.91 2.37 -0.35
CA TYR A 151 1.37 2.99 -1.55
C TYR A 151 0.91 1.98 -2.58
N CYS A 152 -0.25 2.25 -3.18
CA CYS A 152 -0.64 1.65 -4.45
C CYS A 152 -0.85 2.75 -5.47
N PHE A 153 -0.39 2.53 -6.69
CA PHE A 153 -0.55 3.52 -7.75
C PHE A 153 -0.77 2.84 -9.12
N PHE A 154 -1.31 3.61 -10.04
CA PHE A 154 -1.42 3.25 -11.45
C PHE A 154 -0.82 4.35 -12.33
N TYR A 155 -0.38 3.98 -13.54
CA TYR A 155 0.17 4.94 -14.49
C TYR A 155 -0.94 5.69 -15.20
N ALA A 156 -0.66 6.95 -15.55
CA ALA A 156 -1.60 7.79 -16.26
C ALA A 156 -1.98 7.17 -17.63
N PRO A 157 -3.20 7.41 -18.15
CA PRO A 157 -3.66 6.81 -19.39
C PRO A 157 -2.78 7.07 -20.62
N HIS A 158 -2.03 8.18 -20.63
CA HIS A 158 -1.10 8.55 -21.70
C HIS A 158 0.30 7.94 -21.53
N THR A 159 0.55 7.22 -20.42
CA THR A 159 1.84 6.59 -20.12
C THR A 159 1.72 5.08 -20.38
N SER A 160 2.55 4.55 -21.29
CA SER A 160 2.59 3.09 -21.44
C SER A 160 3.10 2.44 -20.16
N PHE A 161 2.71 1.20 -19.92
CA PHE A 161 3.19 0.46 -18.74
C PHE A 161 4.72 0.39 -18.72
N ALA A 162 5.35 0.15 -19.89
CA ALA A 162 6.81 0.08 -20.00
C ALA A 162 7.48 1.42 -19.65
N ASP A 163 6.96 2.55 -20.16
CA ASP A 163 7.51 3.86 -19.83
C ASP A 163 7.31 4.22 -18.34
N GLY A 164 6.18 3.82 -17.78
CA GLY A 164 5.90 3.98 -16.35
C GLY A 164 6.90 3.20 -15.48
N GLU A 165 7.17 1.94 -15.83
CA GLU A 165 8.16 1.10 -15.15
C GLU A 165 9.58 1.65 -15.29
N ASP A 166 9.97 2.10 -16.46
CA ASP A 166 11.27 2.74 -16.71
C ASP A 166 11.46 3.97 -15.84
N TRP A 167 10.44 4.82 -15.75
CA TRP A 167 10.46 5.96 -14.85
C TRP A 167 10.51 5.54 -13.39
N TYR A 168 9.62 4.66 -12.98
CA TYR A 168 9.50 4.27 -11.57
C TYR A 168 10.78 3.59 -11.07
N LEU A 169 11.20 2.50 -11.70
CA LEU A 169 12.36 1.72 -11.28
C LEU A 169 13.69 2.41 -11.64
N GLY A 170 13.76 3.03 -12.82
CA GLY A 170 14.99 3.61 -13.33
C GLY A 170 15.31 5.02 -12.80
N HIS A 171 14.33 5.74 -12.30
CA HIS A 171 14.48 7.14 -11.87
C HIS A 171 13.92 7.38 -10.46
N HIS A 172 12.61 7.22 -10.27
CA HIS A 172 11.91 7.58 -9.02
C HIS A 172 12.44 6.82 -7.80
N THR A 173 12.63 5.51 -7.92
CA THR A 173 13.13 4.71 -6.79
C THR A 173 14.57 5.07 -6.41
N ARG A 174 15.39 5.53 -7.35
CA ARG A 174 16.76 5.97 -7.07
C ARG A 174 16.80 7.29 -6.33
N GLU A 175 15.86 8.17 -6.60
CA GLU A 175 15.70 9.40 -5.82
C GLU A 175 15.18 9.07 -4.43
N GLY A 176 14.18 8.17 -4.34
CA GLY A 176 13.65 7.70 -3.06
C GLY A 176 14.70 7.12 -2.12
N LYS A 177 15.69 6.38 -2.64
CA LYS A 177 16.83 5.85 -1.87
C LYS A 177 17.71 6.93 -1.24
N GLN A 178 17.68 8.15 -1.75
CA GLN A 178 18.49 9.26 -1.21
C GLN A 178 17.82 9.94 -0.01
N LEU A 179 16.54 9.64 0.26
CA LEU A 179 15.82 10.24 1.39
C LEU A 179 16.44 9.80 2.72
N PRO A 180 16.84 10.75 3.59
CA PRO A 180 17.37 10.44 4.90
C PRO A 180 16.39 9.60 5.73
N GLY A 181 16.91 8.61 6.45
CA GLY A 181 16.13 7.76 7.33
C GLY A 181 15.24 6.72 6.64
N MET A 182 15.43 6.48 5.33
CA MET A 182 14.77 5.39 4.62
C MET A 182 15.35 4.05 5.07
N ARG A 183 14.58 3.23 5.79
CA ARG A 183 15.01 1.94 6.35
C ARG A 183 14.26 0.74 5.80
N HIS A 184 13.17 0.97 5.06
CA HIS A 184 12.41 -0.06 4.37
C HIS A 184 11.94 0.52 3.04
N TYR A 185 12.21 -0.18 1.93
CA TYR A 185 11.75 0.24 0.62
C TYR A 185 11.57 -0.98 -0.28
N ARG A 186 10.35 -1.50 -0.33
CA ARG A 186 10.00 -2.70 -1.11
C ARG A 186 8.90 -2.40 -2.09
N THR A 187 8.93 -3.10 -3.23
CA THR A 187 7.89 -2.95 -4.25
C THR A 187 7.51 -4.28 -4.87
N TRP A 188 6.23 -4.41 -5.16
CA TRP A 188 5.61 -5.54 -5.82
C TRP A 188 4.90 -5.06 -7.08
N ARG A 189 5.10 -5.78 -8.18
CA ARG A 189 4.23 -5.64 -9.34
C ARG A 189 2.91 -6.35 -9.07
N MET A 190 1.80 -5.72 -9.47
CA MET A 190 0.50 -6.36 -9.37
C MET A 190 0.39 -7.56 -10.32
N ILE A 191 -0.14 -8.66 -9.81
CA ILE A 191 -0.48 -9.83 -10.61
C ILE A 191 -1.83 -9.56 -11.25
N ARG A 192 -1.86 -9.56 -12.59
CA ARG A 192 -3.11 -9.48 -13.35
C ARG A 192 -3.84 -10.80 -13.28
N VAL A 193 -5.10 -10.76 -12.92
CA VAL A 193 -5.94 -11.94 -12.76
C VAL A 193 -7.24 -11.78 -13.56
N PRO A 194 -7.86 -12.87 -14.02
CA PRO A 194 -9.21 -12.81 -14.55
C PRO A 194 -10.17 -12.25 -13.49
N GLU A 195 -11.00 -11.28 -13.87
CA GLU A 195 -12.03 -10.76 -12.98
C GLU A 195 -13.19 -11.74 -12.90
N GLU A 196 -13.71 -11.95 -11.69
CA GLU A 196 -14.89 -12.78 -11.48
C GLU A 196 -16.13 -12.07 -12.04
N PRO A 197 -16.94 -12.73 -12.90
CA PRO A 197 -18.14 -12.13 -13.45
C PRO A 197 -19.11 -11.66 -12.35
N GLY A 198 -19.55 -10.42 -12.45
CA GLY A 198 -20.46 -9.82 -11.46
C GLY A 198 -19.81 -9.43 -10.13
N SER A 199 -18.51 -9.63 -9.98
CA SER A 199 -17.78 -9.21 -8.78
C SER A 199 -17.68 -7.68 -8.69
N PRO A 200 -17.91 -7.09 -7.51
CA PRO A 200 -17.64 -5.67 -7.28
C PRO A 200 -16.14 -5.38 -7.19
N LEU A 201 -15.29 -6.41 -7.02
CA LEU A 201 -13.85 -6.26 -6.87
C LEU A 201 -13.19 -5.85 -8.19
N LYS A 202 -12.24 -4.91 -8.09
CA LYS A 202 -11.45 -4.40 -9.24
C LYS A 202 -9.94 -4.59 -8.99
N PRO A 203 -9.47 -5.85 -8.92
CA PRO A 203 -8.09 -6.15 -8.49
C PRO A 203 -7.03 -5.69 -9.49
N ASN A 204 -7.41 -5.41 -10.73
CA ASN A 204 -6.49 -5.06 -11.81
C ASN A 204 -6.27 -3.56 -11.99
N ARG A 205 -6.84 -2.73 -11.14
CA ARG A 205 -6.74 -1.27 -11.23
C ARG A 205 -5.31 -0.77 -11.07
N TRP A 206 -4.59 -1.34 -10.12
CA TRP A 206 -3.29 -0.88 -9.68
C TRP A 206 -2.14 -1.45 -10.52
N ALA A 207 -1.02 -0.74 -10.59
CA ALA A 207 0.20 -1.21 -11.25
C ALA A 207 1.18 -1.82 -10.24
N ARG A 208 1.36 -1.14 -9.10
CA ARG A 208 2.30 -1.54 -8.06
C ARG A 208 1.77 -1.29 -6.65
N LEU A 209 2.25 -2.10 -5.72
CA LEU A 209 2.29 -1.83 -4.29
C LEU A 209 3.73 -1.48 -3.93
N THR A 210 3.92 -0.44 -3.14
CA THR A 210 5.21 -0.02 -2.61
C THR A 210 5.10 0.26 -1.13
N GLU A 211 6.07 -0.18 -0.37
CA GLU A 211 6.20 0.09 1.05
C GLU A 211 7.44 0.94 1.30
N LEU A 212 7.24 2.11 1.90
CA LEU A 212 8.27 3.04 2.33
C LEU A 212 8.30 3.07 3.85
N GLY A 213 9.45 2.79 4.46
CA GLY A 213 9.58 2.80 5.92
C GLY A 213 10.61 3.80 6.40
N MET A 214 10.16 4.73 7.23
CA MET A 214 11.00 5.70 7.92
C MET A 214 10.35 6.11 9.25
N SER A 215 11.12 6.77 10.11
CA SER A 215 10.57 7.32 11.33
C SER A 215 9.71 8.57 11.05
N PRO A 216 8.78 8.95 11.95
CA PRO A 216 8.01 10.19 11.80
C PRO A 216 8.90 11.42 11.63
N THR A 217 9.98 11.52 12.39
CA THR A 217 10.93 12.64 12.29
C THR A 217 11.62 12.69 10.92
N ALA A 218 12.06 11.53 10.40
CA ALA A 218 12.64 11.45 9.06
C ALA A 218 11.63 11.82 7.98
N TYR A 219 10.40 11.34 8.09
CA TYR A 219 9.34 11.67 7.15
C TYR A 219 9.06 13.17 7.11
N ILE A 220 8.88 13.81 8.27
CA ILE A 220 8.66 15.26 8.37
C ILE A 220 9.84 16.01 7.75
N ALA A 221 11.08 15.67 8.11
CA ALA A 221 12.28 16.31 7.58
C ALA A 221 12.37 16.24 6.05
N ASN A 222 11.95 15.14 5.46
CA ASN A 222 11.89 14.96 4.01
C ASN A 222 10.74 15.78 3.37
N MET A 223 9.58 15.83 4.03
CA MET A 223 8.39 16.51 3.49
C MET A 223 8.44 18.03 3.60
N VAL A 224 9.10 18.60 4.62
CA VAL A 224 9.26 20.05 4.75
C VAL A 224 10.26 20.63 3.76
N ASN A 225 11.15 19.82 3.19
CA ASN A 225 12.04 20.26 2.13
C ASN A 225 11.27 20.34 0.81
N GLU A 226 10.74 21.51 0.49
CA GLU A 226 9.91 21.71 -0.69
C GLU A 226 10.64 21.35 -1.98
N GLU A 227 11.92 21.66 -2.11
CA GLU A 227 12.69 21.35 -3.31
C GLU A 227 12.84 19.83 -3.49
N THR A 228 13.21 19.12 -2.42
CA THR A 228 13.29 17.66 -2.43
C THR A 228 11.93 17.04 -2.74
N ARG A 229 10.87 17.51 -2.09
CA ARG A 229 9.50 17.04 -2.32
C ARG A 229 9.07 17.26 -3.77
N ILE A 230 9.28 18.44 -4.31
CA ILE A 230 8.92 18.77 -5.70
C ILE A 230 9.69 17.89 -6.67
N ARG A 231 11.00 17.72 -6.48
CA ARG A 231 11.82 16.88 -7.35
C ARG A 231 11.41 15.42 -7.29
N PHE A 232 11.17 14.90 -6.10
CA PHE A 232 10.75 13.52 -5.87
C PHE A 232 9.38 13.21 -6.50
N THR A 233 8.45 14.17 -6.52
CA THR A 233 7.11 13.99 -7.07
C THR A 233 6.99 14.36 -8.55
N ARG A 234 7.90 15.18 -9.09
CA ARG A 234 7.88 15.57 -10.50
C ARG A 234 8.50 14.50 -11.38
N SER A 235 7.73 14.05 -12.34
CA SER A 235 8.23 13.20 -13.40
C SER A 235 8.74 14.05 -14.57
N PRO A 236 9.88 13.69 -15.21
CA PRO A 236 10.33 14.31 -16.44
C PRO A 236 9.38 14.07 -17.63
N LEU A 237 8.42 13.16 -17.49
CA LEU A 237 7.37 12.88 -18.49
C LEU A 237 6.04 13.59 -18.20
N GLY A 238 6.00 14.51 -17.24
CA GLY A 238 4.75 15.05 -16.73
C GLY A 238 4.11 14.11 -15.69
N ASN A 239 2.79 14.06 -15.63
CA ASN A 239 2.11 13.18 -14.66
C ASN A 239 2.15 11.72 -15.10
N VAL A 240 3.22 10.99 -14.77
CA VAL A 240 3.34 9.55 -15.04
C VAL A 240 2.38 8.75 -14.16
N ILE A 241 2.19 9.19 -12.93
CA ILE A 241 1.24 8.57 -11.99
C ILE A 241 -0.16 9.13 -12.28
N GLY A 242 -1.08 8.24 -12.64
CA GLY A 242 -2.49 8.58 -12.90
C GLY A 242 -3.33 8.72 -11.64
N GLY A 243 -2.93 8.04 -10.59
CA GLY A 243 -3.51 8.13 -9.27
C GLY A 243 -2.86 7.16 -8.30
N TRP A 244 -3.04 7.42 -7.03
CA TRP A 244 -2.45 6.63 -5.95
C TRP A 244 -3.35 6.61 -4.72
N MET A 245 -3.12 5.65 -3.86
CA MET A 245 -3.66 5.58 -2.51
C MET A 245 -2.57 5.16 -1.55
N ASN A 246 -2.71 5.49 -0.29
CA ASN A 246 -1.80 5.02 0.75
C ASN A 246 -2.48 4.78 2.10
N ILE A 247 -1.76 4.04 2.94
CA ILE A 247 -2.10 3.84 4.35
C ILE A 247 -0.79 3.72 5.14
N SER A 248 -0.70 4.44 6.25
CA SER A 248 0.42 4.32 7.18
C SER A 248 0.10 3.28 8.25
N ILE A 249 1.03 2.33 8.44
CA ILE A 249 0.88 1.21 9.37
C ILE A 249 2.18 0.97 10.14
N LYS A 250 2.10 0.22 11.24
CA LYS A 250 3.27 -0.36 11.92
C LYS A 250 3.30 -1.86 11.69
N LEU A 251 4.37 -2.39 11.11
CA LEU A 251 4.47 -3.83 10.78
C LEU A 251 4.41 -4.72 12.03
N ASN A 252 4.95 -4.26 13.15
CA ASN A 252 4.92 -4.96 14.43
C ASN A 252 3.55 -4.92 15.15
N GLN A 253 2.61 -4.10 14.67
CA GLN A 253 1.24 -4.01 15.19
C GLN A 253 0.25 -4.74 14.28
N VAL A 254 0.59 -5.97 13.93
CA VAL A 254 -0.23 -6.84 13.09
C VAL A 254 -1.21 -7.66 13.92
N ASP A 255 -2.47 -7.70 13.49
CA ASP A 255 -3.43 -8.71 13.92
C ASP A 255 -3.23 -9.96 13.04
N ASP A 256 -2.61 -11.03 13.55
CA ASP A 256 -2.52 -12.33 12.85
C ASP A 256 -3.67 -13.21 13.30
N PHE A 257 -4.67 -13.38 12.43
CA PHE A 257 -5.91 -14.03 12.79
C PHE A 257 -5.89 -15.55 12.71
N LEU A 258 -4.93 -16.15 12.00
CA LEU A 258 -4.76 -17.60 11.96
C LEU A 258 -3.77 -18.10 13.01
N HIS A 259 -2.82 -17.26 13.41
CA HIS A 259 -1.78 -17.62 14.37
C HIS A 259 -1.66 -16.53 15.45
N PRO A 260 -2.72 -16.33 16.28
CA PRO A 260 -2.70 -15.32 17.32
C PRO A 260 -1.55 -15.58 18.30
N GLY A 261 -0.73 -14.54 18.55
CA GLY A 261 0.43 -14.62 19.45
C GLY A 261 1.79 -14.86 18.79
N ARG A 262 1.87 -15.04 17.47
CA ARG A 262 3.14 -14.93 16.75
C ARG A 262 3.44 -13.46 16.44
N ALA A 263 4.55 -12.96 16.98
CA ALA A 263 5.08 -11.68 16.54
C ALA A 263 5.39 -11.73 15.03
N ALA A 264 5.19 -10.62 14.34
CA ALA A 264 5.62 -10.50 12.95
C ALA A 264 7.14 -10.70 12.87
N SER A 265 7.57 -11.78 12.22
CA SER A 265 8.97 -12.05 11.92
C SER A 265 9.41 -11.27 10.69
#